data_b386c403542b590b96dfe1671bc7244f
#
_entry.id   b386c403542b590b96dfe1671bc7244f
#
_cell.length_a   1.000
_cell.length_b   1.000
_cell.length_c   1.000
_cell.angle_alpha   90.00
_cell.angle_beta   90.00
_cell.angle_gamma   90.00
#
_symmetry.space_group_name_H-M   'P 1'
#
loop_
_entity.id
_entity.type
_entity.pdbx_description
1 polymer ?
#
loop_
_entity_poly.entity_id
_entity_poly.type
_entity_poly.pdbx_seq_one_letter_code
_entity_poly.pdbx_strand_id
1 'polypeptide(L)'
;NGVEITEERAQKYDFSDPYCYIRTAIIVKSDDDSINNFEDLNGKTTANTISSTYATLAESYGAKTTGVDDLNQTIELLLNGRVDATLNAEVTYFDYLKEHPDANIKIAALTNDASQVAFPVRKGDETATLREALNQAINELREDGTIAEISEKYFGTDLSQAPSAN
;
A
#
# COMPACT_ATOMS: atom_id res chain seq x y z
N ASN A 1 -9.89 4.18 8.19
CA ASN A 1 -9.73 2.73 8.39
C ASN A 1 -8.93 1.99 7.32
N GLY A 2 -8.47 2.64 6.24
CA GLY A 2 -7.66 1.97 5.23
C GLY A 2 -8.34 0.78 4.53
N VAL A 3 -9.66 0.85 4.29
CA VAL A 3 -10.38 -0.26 3.64
C VAL A 3 -10.28 -0.10 2.13
N GLU A 4 -9.57 -1.02 1.50
CA GLU A 4 -9.46 -1.08 0.05
C GLU A 4 -10.75 -1.55 -0.60
N ILE A 5 -11.10 -0.95 -1.73
CA ILE A 5 -12.17 -1.41 -2.61
C ILE A 5 -11.67 -2.64 -3.34
N THR A 6 -12.32 -3.78 -3.13
CA THR A 6 -12.08 -5.02 -3.88
C THR A 6 -13.39 -5.56 -4.43
N GLU A 7 -13.33 -6.36 -5.48
CA GLU A 7 -14.53 -6.99 -6.07
C GLU A 7 -15.31 -7.81 -5.02
N GLU A 8 -14.60 -8.57 -4.18
CA GLU A 8 -15.23 -9.35 -3.12
C GLU A 8 -15.97 -8.46 -2.11
N ARG A 9 -15.33 -7.36 -1.70
CA ARG A 9 -15.93 -6.41 -0.75
C ARG A 9 -17.11 -5.65 -1.36
N ALA A 10 -17.00 -5.27 -2.65
CA ALA A 10 -18.07 -4.59 -3.37
C ALA A 10 -19.34 -5.46 -3.56
N GLN A 11 -19.23 -6.77 -3.45
CA GLN A 11 -20.40 -7.65 -3.39
C GLN A 11 -21.18 -7.51 -2.07
N LYS A 12 -20.51 -7.15 -0.97
CA LYS A 12 -21.08 -7.11 0.40
C LYS A 12 -21.37 -5.70 0.90
N TYR A 13 -20.64 -4.71 0.39
CA TYR A 13 -20.71 -3.31 0.84
C TYR A 13 -20.85 -2.37 -0.36
N ASP A 14 -21.45 -1.21 -0.12
CA ASP A 14 -21.29 -0.05 -0.97
C ASP A 14 -20.13 0.81 -0.43
N PHE A 15 -19.51 1.61 -1.29
CA PHE A 15 -18.35 2.43 -0.92
C PHE A 15 -18.60 3.90 -1.23
N SER A 16 -18.00 4.78 -0.44
CA SER A 16 -17.81 6.17 -0.83
C SER A 16 -16.88 6.28 -2.03
N ASP A 17 -16.72 7.49 -2.57
CA ASP A 17 -15.59 7.81 -3.44
C ASP A 17 -14.27 7.55 -2.70
N PRO A 18 -13.19 7.15 -3.40
CA PRO A 18 -11.89 6.95 -2.78
C PRO A 18 -11.35 8.26 -2.18
N TYR A 19 -10.81 8.21 -0.99
CA TYR A 19 -10.14 9.35 -0.36
C TYR A 19 -8.62 9.21 -0.33
N CYS A 20 -8.10 8.00 -0.62
CA CYS A 20 -6.68 7.69 -0.59
C CYS A 20 -6.36 6.62 -1.63
N TYR A 21 -5.16 6.73 -2.22
CA TYR A 21 -4.63 5.81 -3.23
C TYR A 21 -3.29 5.28 -2.75
N ILE A 22 -3.18 3.97 -2.53
CA ILE A 22 -2.01 3.33 -1.93
C ILE A 22 -1.40 2.34 -2.93
N ARG A 23 -0.11 2.49 -3.20
CA ARG A 23 0.63 1.57 -4.06
C ARG A 23 1.34 0.51 -3.24
N THR A 24 1.57 -0.64 -3.85
CA THR A 24 2.47 -1.65 -3.30
C THR A 24 3.91 -1.27 -3.62
N ALA A 25 4.75 -1.27 -2.61
CA ALA A 25 6.17 -1.01 -2.71
C ALA A 25 6.97 -2.32 -2.65
N ILE A 26 8.02 -2.44 -3.46
CA ILE A 26 9.13 -3.36 -3.24
C ILE A 26 10.15 -2.63 -2.37
N ILE A 27 10.43 -3.19 -1.20
CA ILE A 27 11.39 -2.66 -0.24
C ILE A 27 12.64 -3.53 -0.27
N VAL A 28 13.79 -2.91 -0.48
CA VAL A 28 15.11 -3.54 -0.54
C VAL A 28 16.09 -2.83 0.39
N LYS A 29 17.27 -3.38 0.60
CA LYS A 29 18.36 -2.67 1.28
C LYS A 29 18.77 -1.47 0.44
N SER A 30 19.18 -0.37 1.09
CA SER A 30 19.53 0.88 0.40
C SER A 30 20.72 0.74 -0.58
N ASP A 31 21.59 -0.22 -0.34
CA ASP A 31 22.76 -0.54 -1.16
C ASP A 31 22.50 -1.61 -2.23
N ASP A 32 21.28 -2.14 -2.33
CA ASP A 32 20.88 -3.11 -3.35
C ASP A 32 20.25 -2.40 -4.56
N ASP A 33 20.90 -2.49 -5.72
CA ASP A 33 20.42 -1.98 -7.00
C ASP A 33 20.04 -3.11 -7.97
N SER A 34 19.89 -4.35 -7.47
CA SER A 34 19.58 -5.51 -8.29
C SER A 34 18.08 -5.66 -8.62
N ILE A 35 17.22 -4.91 -7.91
CA ILE A 35 15.77 -4.88 -8.12
C ILE A 35 15.37 -3.44 -8.37
N ASN A 36 14.78 -3.15 -9.54
CA ASN A 36 14.34 -1.82 -9.97
C ASN A 36 12.89 -1.80 -10.47
N ASN A 37 12.30 -2.96 -10.67
CA ASN A 37 10.91 -3.16 -11.10
C ASN A 37 10.39 -4.50 -10.58
N PHE A 38 9.11 -4.81 -10.79
CA PHE A 38 8.49 -6.05 -10.31
C PHE A 38 9.01 -7.29 -11.04
N GLU A 39 9.40 -7.17 -12.30
CA GLU A 39 9.94 -8.27 -13.12
C GLU A 39 11.30 -8.75 -12.57
N ASP A 40 12.07 -7.88 -11.92
CA ASP A 40 13.36 -8.23 -11.30
C ASP A 40 13.20 -9.15 -10.07
N LEU A 41 11.98 -9.34 -9.57
CA LEU A 41 11.67 -10.30 -8.51
C LEU A 41 11.81 -11.76 -8.96
N ASN A 42 11.88 -12.02 -10.26
CA ASN A 42 12.00 -13.37 -10.77
C ASN A 42 13.27 -14.09 -10.26
N GLY A 43 13.05 -15.18 -9.54
CA GLY A 43 14.12 -15.97 -8.91
C GLY A 43 14.68 -15.39 -7.62
N LYS A 44 14.27 -14.21 -7.19
CA LYS A 44 14.63 -13.60 -5.91
C LYS A 44 13.91 -14.23 -4.74
N THR A 45 14.41 -13.96 -3.53
CA THR A 45 13.77 -14.37 -2.28
C THR A 45 13.09 -13.17 -1.61
N THR A 46 11.85 -13.35 -1.14
CA THR A 46 11.12 -12.32 -0.40
C THR A 46 10.66 -12.85 0.96
N ALA A 47 10.46 -11.95 1.92
CA ALA A 47 9.75 -12.23 3.16
C ALA A 47 8.48 -11.38 3.20
N ASN A 48 7.35 -12.03 3.47
CA ASN A 48 6.07 -11.35 3.55
C ASN A 48 5.21 -11.98 4.66
N THR A 49 4.26 -11.21 5.18
CA THR A 49 3.30 -11.75 6.16
C THR A 49 2.53 -12.92 5.54
N ILE A 50 2.37 -13.99 6.33
CA ILE A 50 1.67 -15.21 5.90
C ILE A 50 0.28 -14.87 5.35
N SER A 51 -0.05 -15.43 4.20
CA SER A 51 -1.35 -15.23 3.52
C SER A 51 -1.65 -13.77 3.13
N SER A 52 -0.65 -12.91 3.04
CA SER A 52 -0.84 -11.54 2.55
C SER A 52 -0.95 -11.50 1.02
N THR A 53 -1.68 -10.51 0.51
CA THR A 53 -1.74 -10.23 -0.93
C THR A 53 -0.37 -9.89 -1.50
N TYR A 54 0.53 -9.34 -0.69
CA TYR A 54 1.90 -9.02 -1.06
C TYR A 54 2.74 -10.27 -1.33
N ALA A 55 2.55 -11.35 -0.53
CA ALA A 55 3.20 -12.63 -0.79
C ALA A 55 2.75 -13.20 -2.14
N THR A 56 1.43 -13.22 -2.39
CA THR A 56 0.86 -13.68 -3.66
C THR A 56 1.36 -12.84 -4.84
N LEU A 57 1.46 -11.51 -4.66
CA LEU A 57 1.98 -10.61 -5.69
C LEU A 57 3.46 -10.92 -6.00
N ALA A 58 4.32 -11.07 -4.99
CA ALA A 58 5.72 -11.42 -5.19
C ALA A 58 5.87 -12.76 -5.93
N GLU A 59 5.10 -13.77 -5.56
CA GLU A 59 5.10 -15.08 -6.20
C GLU A 59 4.63 -15.02 -7.66
N SER A 60 3.68 -14.15 -7.98
CA SER A 60 3.19 -13.95 -9.36
C SER A 60 4.29 -13.42 -10.29
N TYR A 61 5.30 -12.72 -9.76
CA TYR A 61 6.50 -12.28 -10.45
C TYR A 61 7.67 -13.28 -10.34
N GLY A 62 7.44 -14.47 -9.81
CA GLY A 62 8.44 -15.55 -9.75
C GLY A 62 9.38 -15.50 -8.56
N ALA A 63 9.08 -14.71 -7.53
CA ALA A 63 9.82 -14.73 -6.27
C ALA A 63 9.54 -16.00 -5.45
N LYS A 64 10.50 -16.35 -4.60
CA LYS A 64 10.34 -17.39 -3.57
C LYS A 64 10.05 -16.71 -2.23
N THR A 65 8.81 -16.81 -1.76
CA THR A 65 8.37 -16.09 -0.56
C THR A 65 8.54 -16.93 0.70
N THR A 66 9.12 -16.34 1.73
CA THR A 66 9.13 -16.86 3.12
C THR A 66 8.05 -16.15 3.91
N GLY A 67 7.10 -16.91 4.45
CA GLY A 67 6.04 -16.38 5.30
C GLY A 67 6.53 -16.11 6.72
N VAL A 68 6.20 -14.94 7.27
CA VAL A 68 6.49 -14.53 8.64
C VAL A 68 5.22 -13.95 9.29
N ASP A 69 5.26 -13.68 10.60
CA ASP A 69 4.07 -13.26 11.35
C ASP A 69 3.76 -11.76 11.19
N ASP A 70 4.78 -10.91 11.08
CA ASP A 70 4.62 -9.45 11.04
C ASP A 70 5.67 -8.74 10.16
N LEU A 71 5.47 -7.41 9.97
CA LEU A 71 6.36 -6.56 9.19
C LEU A 71 7.77 -6.48 9.76
N ASN A 72 7.92 -6.38 11.08
CA ASN A 72 9.25 -6.21 11.70
C ASN A 72 10.14 -7.41 11.37
N GLN A 73 9.57 -8.62 11.38
CA GLN A 73 10.29 -9.83 10.97
C GLN A 73 10.69 -9.79 9.48
N THR A 74 9.84 -9.24 8.59
CA THR A 74 10.21 -9.11 7.17
C THR A 74 11.41 -8.17 7.00
N ILE A 75 11.40 -7.02 7.68
CA ILE A 75 12.48 -6.04 7.62
C ILE A 75 13.76 -6.60 8.27
N GLU A 76 13.64 -7.33 9.38
CA GLU A 76 14.79 -7.97 10.02
C GLU A 76 15.47 -8.99 9.09
N LEU A 77 14.70 -9.84 8.41
CA LEU A 77 15.24 -10.79 7.43
C LEU A 77 15.93 -10.09 6.27
N LEU A 78 15.33 -8.98 5.77
CA LEU A 78 15.90 -8.15 4.71
C LEU A 78 17.25 -7.53 5.14
N LEU A 79 17.29 -6.86 6.29
CA LEU A 79 18.51 -6.21 6.80
C LEU A 79 19.65 -7.21 7.07
N ASN A 80 19.29 -8.42 7.52
CA ASN A 80 20.26 -9.51 7.74
C ASN A 80 20.66 -10.24 6.44
N GLY A 81 20.17 -9.82 5.27
CA GLY A 81 20.50 -10.42 3.98
C GLY A 81 20.00 -11.87 3.81
N ARG A 82 18.96 -12.24 4.55
CA ARG A 82 18.31 -13.56 4.44
C ARG A 82 17.32 -13.62 3.28
N VAL A 83 16.80 -12.47 2.87
CA VAL A 83 15.94 -12.28 1.70
C VAL A 83 16.42 -11.05 0.93
N ASP A 84 16.06 -10.99 -0.36
CA ASP A 84 16.45 -9.91 -1.26
C ASP A 84 15.47 -8.73 -1.15
N ALA A 85 14.20 -8.97 -0.87
CA ALA A 85 13.16 -7.94 -0.80
C ALA A 85 12.01 -8.31 0.16
N THR A 86 11.20 -7.31 0.49
CA THR A 86 9.84 -7.48 1.05
C THR A 86 8.88 -6.54 0.31
N LEU A 87 7.62 -6.93 0.21
CA LEU A 87 6.56 -6.12 -0.39
C LEU A 87 5.59 -5.67 0.70
N ASN A 88 5.17 -4.41 0.63
CA ASN A 88 4.13 -3.88 1.50
C ASN A 88 3.52 -2.61 0.90
N ALA A 89 2.46 -2.06 1.53
CA ALA A 89 1.97 -0.74 1.19
C ALA A 89 3.07 0.31 1.37
N GLU A 90 3.18 1.26 0.45
CA GLU A 90 4.16 2.36 0.56
C GLU A 90 4.03 3.15 1.87
N VAL A 91 2.80 3.34 2.37
CA VAL A 91 2.53 4.00 3.66
C VAL A 91 3.16 3.26 4.84
N THR A 92 3.19 1.94 4.81
CA THR A 92 3.79 1.12 5.86
C THR A 92 5.31 1.31 5.92
N TYR A 93 5.95 1.48 4.75
CA TYR A 93 7.36 1.82 4.67
C TYR A 93 7.65 3.20 5.26
N PHE A 94 6.83 4.22 4.94
CA PHE A 94 7.02 5.56 5.48
C PHE A 94 6.81 5.60 7.00
N ASP A 95 5.81 4.88 7.53
CA ASP A 95 5.60 4.77 8.97
C ASP A 95 6.76 4.07 9.68
N TYR A 96 7.29 3.00 9.08
CA TYR A 96 8.46 2.30 9.61
C TYR A 96 9.68 3.24 9.69
N LEU A 97 9.96 4.05 8.66
CA LEU A 97 11.08 4.98 8.66
C LEU A 97 10.94 6.13 9.67
N LYS A 98 9.72 6.51 10.07
CA LYS A 98 9.54 7.51 11.14
C LYS A 98 10.05 6.99 12.48
N GLU A 99 9.84 5.71 12.76
CA GLU A 99 10.31 5.07 14.00
C GLU A 99 11.77 4.62 13.88
N HIS A 100 12.24 4.34 12.66
CA HIS A 100 13.58 3.83 12.35
C HIS A 100 14.26 4.65 11.25
N PRO A 101 14.59 5.94 11.49
CA PRO A 101 15.08 6.85 10.45
C PRO A 101 16.43 6.45 9.84
N ASP A 102 17.22 5.65 10.58
CA ASP A 102 18.53 5.16 10.14
C ASP A 102 18.45 3.75 9.50
N ALA A 103 17.26 3.21 9.26
CA ALA A 103 17.10 1.90 8.66
C ALA A 103 17.67 1.90 7.23
N ASN A 104 18.57 0.96 6.95
CA ASN A 104 19.25 0.84 5.65
C ASN A 104 18.33 0.17 4.61
N ILE A 105 17.18 0.77 4.33
CA ILE A 105 16.18 0.29 3.37
C ILE A 105 15.71 1.41 2.44
N LYS A 106 15.28 1.04 1.23
CA LYS A 106 14.66 1.96 0.25
C LYS A 106 13.49 1.28 -0.47
N ILE A 107 12.61 2.08 -1.04
CA ILE A 107 11.66 1.62 -2.06
C ILE A 107 12.42 1.47 -3.37
N ALA A 108 12.43 0.26 -3.93
CA ALA A 108 13.01 -0.04 -5.24
C ALA A 108 12.04 0.23 -6.38
N ALA A 109 10.77 -0.14 -6.19
CA ALA A 109 9.71 0.08 -7.17
C ALA A 109 8.34 0.19 -6.47
N LEU A 110 7.40 0.83 -7.17
CA LEU A 110 5.99 0.93 -6.79
C LEU A 110 5.13 0.35 -7.91
N THR A 111 3.98 -0.23 -7.56
CA THR A 111 2.99 -0.63 -8.58
C THR A 111 2.52 0.60 -9.37
N ASN A 112 2.23 0.41 -10.66
CA ASN A 112 1.65 1.45 -11.51
C ASN A 112 0.22 1.79 -11.05
N ASP A 113 -0.55 0.76 -10.69
CA ASP A 113 -1.90 0.91 -10.16
C ASP A 113 -1.86 1.07 -8.64
N ALA A 114 -2.76 1.91 -8.12
CA ALA A 114 -2.94 2.08 -6.69
C ALA A 114 -4.26 1.46 -6.23
N SER A 115 -4.23 0.83 -5.07
CA SER A 115 -5.43 0.42 -4.36
C SER A 115 -6.22 1.66 -3.95
N GLN A 116 -7.52 1.64 -4.23
CA GLN A 116 -8.45 2.69 -3.84
C GLN A 116 -8.96 2.43 -2.43
N VAL A 117 -8.76 3.39 -1.54
CA VAL A 117 -9.21 3.31 -0.14
C VAL A 117 -10.43 4.19 0.06
N ALA A 118 -11.52 3.61 0.59
CA ALA A 118 -12.80 4.28 0.74
C ALA A 118 -13.51 3.88 2.03
N PHE A 119 -14.62 4.56 2.34
CA PHE A 119 -15.48 4.21 3.48
C PHE A 119 -16.51 3.17 3.05
N PRO A 120 -16.47 1.94 3.60
CA PRO A 120 -17.52 0.96 3.36
C PRO A 120 -18.79 1.34 4.15
N VAL A 121 -19.93 1.28 3.49
CA VAL A 121 -21.25 1.42 4.11
C VAL A 121 -22.06 0.14 3.86
N ARG A 122 -23.11 -0.08 4.64
CA ARG A 122 -24.03 -1.20 4.39
C ARG A 122 -24.59 -1.11 2.98
N LYS A 123 -24.64 -2.23 2.29
CA LYS A 123 -25.18 -2.29 0.92
C LYS A 123 -26.69 -2.07 0.93
N GLY A 124 -27.16 -1.19 0.03
CA GLY A 124 -28.57 -0.95 -0.20
C GLY A 124 -28.96 0.52 -0.18
N ASP A 125 -30.21 0.80 -0.62
CA ASP A 125 -30.71 2.16 -0.80
C ASP A 125 -30.84 2.96 0.51
N GLU A 126 -30.96 2.27 1.65
CA GLU A 126 -31.05 2.90 2.98
C GLU A 126 -29.82 3.71 3.38
N THR A 127 -28.68 3.42 2.76
CA THR A 127 -27.38 4.13 3.00
C THR A 127 -27.01 5.10 1.88
N ALA A 128 -27.84 5.24 0.84
CA ALA A 128 -27.53 6.09 -0.31
C ALA A 128 -27.27 7.55 0.09
N THR A 129 -28.13 8.13 0.92
CA THR A 129 -27.98 9.52 1.40
C THR A 129 -26.69 9.71 2.22
N LEU A 130 -26.32 8.73 3.06
CA LEU A 130 -25.07 8.78 3.80
C LEU A 130 -23.87 8.73 2.84
N ARG A 131 -23.92 7.86 1.84
CA ARG A 131 -22.85 7.73 0.84
C ARG A 131 -22.68 9.02 0.03
N GLU A 132 -23.79 9.64 -0.39
CA GLU A 132 -23.77 10.93 -1.08
C GLU A 132 -23.13 12.03 -0.21
N ALA A 133 -23.50 12.12 1.06
CA ALA A 133 -22.92 13.08 2.00
C ALA A 133 -21.42 12.83 2.23
N LEU A 134 -20.99 11.56 2.32
CA LEU A 134 -19.58 11.20 2.41
C LEU A 134 -18.82 11.64 1.15
N ASN A 135 -19.38 11.38 -0.03
CA ASN A 135 -18.74 11.76 -1.30
C ASN A 135 -18.59 13.27 -1.43
N GLN A 136 -19.63 14.01 -1.05
CA GLN A 136 -19.58 15.48 -1.04
C GLN A 136 -18.47 15.97 -0.11
N ALA A 137 -18.42 15.46 1.14
CA ALA A 137 -17.40 15.84 2.11
C ALA A 137 -15.97 15.49 1.63
N ILE A 138 -15.78 14.31 1.04
CA ILE A 138 -14.48 13.89 0.47
C ILE A 138 -14.06 14.85 -0.64
N ASN A 139 -14.99 15.24 -1.53
CA ASN A 139 -14.68 16.13 -2.63
C ASN A 139 -14.33 17.54 -2.14
N GLU A 140 -15.10 18.09 -1.19
CA GLU A 140 -14.80 19.38 -0.55
C GLU A 140 -13.41 19.38 0.10
N LEU A 141 -13.08 18.35 0.89
CA LEU A 141 -11.78 18.21 1.57
C LEU A 141 -10.61 17.93 0.60
N ARG A 142 -10.90 17.39 -0.58
CA ARG A 142 -9.90 17.24 -1.64
C ARG A 142 -9.65 18.57 -2.36
N GLU A 143 -10.72 19.30 -2.68
CA GLU A 143 -10.65 20.58 -3.40
C GLU A 143 -9.96 21.66 -2.55
N ASP A 144 -10.18 21.70 -1.24
CA ASP A 144 -9.55 22.65 -0.32
C ASP A 144 -8.13 22.26 0.12
N GLY A 145 -7.66 21.04 -0.31
CA GLY A 145 -6.32 20.53 -0.03
C GLY A 145 -6.15 19.85 1.34
N THR A 146 -7.20 19.79 2.16
CA THR A 146 -7.12 19.21 3.51
C THR A 146 -6.66 17.76 3.50
N ILE A 147 -7.14 16.91 2.55
CA ILE A 147 -6.72 15.51 2.48
C ILE A 147 -5.23 15.42 2.11
N ALA A 148 -4.76 16.24 1.17
CA ALA A 148 -3.35 16.29 0.79
C ALA A 148 -2.45 16.71 1.98
N GLU A 149 -2.82 17.76 2.71
CA GLU A 149 -2.09 18.23 3.90
C GLU A 149 -2.01 17.14 4.99
N ILE A 150 -3.13 16.46 5.27
CA ILE A 150 -3.15 15.35 6.23
C ILE A 150 -2.26 14.20 5.74
N SER A 151 -2.33 13.85 4.45
CA SER A 151 -1.53 12.80 3.85
C SER A 151 -0.03 13.11 3.97
N GLU A 152 0.40 14.31 3.58
CA GLU A 152 1.80 14.74 3.71
C GLU A 152 2.27 14.74 5.17
N LYS A 153 1.43 15.22 6.09
CA LYS A 153 1.75 15.24 7.52
C LYS A 153 2.02 13.86 8.10
N TYR A 154 1.19 12.87 7.74
CA TYR A 154 1.26 11.53 8.33
C TYR A 154 2.13 10.56 7.55
N PHE A 155 2.19 10.68 6.23
CA PHE A 155 2.89 9.73 5.36
C PHE A 155 4.08 10.35 4.61
N GLY A 156 4.25 11.68 4.66
CA GLY A 156 5.33 12.37 3.97
C GLY A 156 5.14 12.47 2.45
N THR A 157 3.94 12.14 1.96
CA THR A 157 3.57 12.19 0.54
C THR A 157 2.08 12.39 0.38
N ASP A 158 1.64 13.02 -0.72
CA ASP A 158 0.22 13.16 -1.06
C ASP A 158 -0.32 11.87 -1.71
N LEU A 159 -1.21 11.19 -0.99
CA LEU A 159 -1.92 9.99 -1.42
C LEU A 159 -3.39 10.29 -1.79
N SER A 160 -3.81 11.56 -1.84
CA SER A 160 -5.19 11.95 -2.12
C SER A 160 -5.59 11.83 -3.60
N GLN A 161 -4.60 11.71 -4.48
CA GLN A 161 -4.80 11.64 -5.93
C GLN A 161 -4.39 10.26 -6.47
N ALA A 162 -5.12 9.81 -7.50
CA ALA A 162 -4.69 8.63 -8.24
C ALA A 162 -3.32 8.89 -8.89
N PRO A 163 -2.41 7.89 -8.91
CA PRO A 163 -1.15 8.02 -9.63
C PRO A 163 -1.41 8.41 -11.09
N SER A 164 -0.61 9.34 -11.61
CA SER A 164 -0.65 9.66 -13.03
C SER A 164 -0.26 8.41 -13.83
N ALA A 165 -1.07 8.03 -14.79
CA ALA A 165 -0.67 6.99 -15.74
C ALA A 165 0.56 7.50 -16.52
N ASN A 166 1.68 6.81 -16.38
CA ASN A 166 2.89 7.04 -17.18
C ASN A 166 2.77 6.32 -18.53
#